data_85acb02acd622ac257682bc8c1058cc4
#
_entry.id   85acb02acd622ac257682bc8c1058cc4
#
_cell.length_a   1.000
_cell.length_b   1.000
_cell.length_c   1.000
_cell.angle_alpha   90.00
_cell.angle_beta   90.00
_cell.angle_gamma   90.00
#
_symmetry.space_group_name_H-M   'P 1'
#
loop_
_entity.id
_entity.type
_entity.pdbx_description
1 polymer ?
#
loop_
_entity_poly.entity_id
_entity_poly.type
_entity_poly.pdbx_seq_one_letter_code
_entity_poly.pdbx_strand_id
1 'polypeptide(L)' 'MWKYAGELRVGDVWTERPQNRAAQCYRVMAIEPGLAPTTMRVTAATVTTGKQRTVDFFLINRVEVRDEPA' A
#
# COMPACT_ATOMS: atom_id res chain seq x y z
N MET A 1 2.01 11.46 -5.04
CA MET A 1 0.68 11.37 -5.68
C MET A 1 -0.26 10.56 -4.80
N TRP A 2 -1.49 11.01 -4.64
CA TRP A 2 -2.49 10.28 -3.88
C TRP A 2 -3.35 9.44 -4.81
N LYS A 3 -3.61 8.20 -4.42
CA LYS A 3 -4.53 7.29 -5.13
C LYS A 3 -5.52 6.69 -4.17
N TYR A 4 -6.65 6.21 -4.69
CA TYR A 4 -7.48 5.30 -3.92
C TYR A 4 -6.81 3.93 -3.84
N ALA A 5 -7.01 3.22 -2.74
CA ALA A 5 -6.43 1.89 -2.58
C ALA A 5 -6.83 0.95 -3.72
N GLY A 6 -8.06 1.08 -4.22
CA GLY A 6 -8.54 0.30 -5.35
C GLY A 6 -7.76 0.52 -6.65
N GLU A 7 -6.97 1.58 -6.73
CA GLU A 7 -6.14 1.88 -7.90
C GLU A 7 -4.69 1.37 -7.77
N LEU A 8 -4.34 0.79 -6.63
CA LEU A 8 -2.99 0.25 -6.42
C LEU A 8 -2.72 -0.90 -7.38
N ARG A 9 -1.48 -0.99 -7.81
CA ARG A 9 -0.98 -2.07 -8.67
C ARG A 9 0.25 -2.69 -8.07
N VAL A 10 0.52 -3.95 -8.43
CA VAL A 10 1.77 -4.61 -8.04
C VAL A 10 2.95 -3.76 -8.51
N GLY A 11 3.89 -3.53 -7.61
CA GLY A 11 5.05 -2.67 -7.86
C GLY A 11 4.90 -1.24 -7.36
N ASP A 12 3.68 -0.77 -7.09
CA ASP A 12 3.49 0.56 -6.50
C ASP A 12 4.14 0.60 -5.11
N VAL A 13 4.65 1.76 -4.75
CA VAL A 13 5.21 2.02 -3.42
C VAL A 13 4.40 3.11 -2.78
N TRP A 14 3.85 2.83 -1.60
CA TRP A 14 3.15 3.87 -0.84
C TRP A 14 3.89 4.20 0.45
N THR A 15 3.64 5.41 0.95
CA THR A 15 4.26 5.91 2.17
C THR A 15 3.22 6.00 3.28
N GLU A 16 3.57 5.49 4.46
CA GLU A 16 2.81 5.71 5.68
C GLU A 16 3.58 6.68 6.58
N ARG A 17 2.86 7.65 7.15
CA ARG A 17 3.44 8.67 8.03
C ARG A 17 2.76 8.61 9.39
N PRO A 18 3.12 7.64 10.25
CA PRO A 18 2.56 7.56 11.59
C PRO A 18 3.02 8.75 12.43
N GLN A 19 2.17 9.18 13.37
CA GLN A 19 2.43 10.39 14.16
C GLN A 19 3.71 10.35 14.97
N ASN A 20 4.06 9.19 15.51
CA ASN A 20 5.17 9.07 16.46
C ASN A 20 6.33 8.24 15.93
N ARG A 21 6.40 8.03 14.61
CA ARG A 21 7.44 7.20 14.00
C ARG A 21 7.90 7.83 12.69
N ALA A 22 9.07 7.40 12.24
CA ALA A 22 9.54 7.79 10.91
C ALA A 22 8.61 7.24 9.83
N ALA A 23 8.48 7.98 8.74
CA ALA A 23 7.73 7.53 7.58
C ALA A 23 8.33 6.23 7.04
N GLN A 24 7.47 5.32 6.61
CA GLN A 24 7.89 4.05 6.02
C GLN A 24 7.24 3.85 4.66
N CYS A 25 7.99 3.22 3.78
CA CYS A 25 7.51 2.91 2.43
C CYS A 25 7.32 1.41 2.27
N TYR A 26 6.26 1.05 1.57
CA TYR A 26 5.91 -0.35 1.30
C TYR A 26 5.69 -0.56 -0.18
N ARG A 27 6.22 -1.65 -0.69
CA ARG A 27 6.02 -2.04 -2.09
C ARG A 27 4.92 -3.08 -2.19
N VAL A 28 3.97 -2.86 -3.06
CA VAL A 28 2.88 -3.81 -3.31
C VAL A 28 3.45 -5.05 -4.01
N MET A 29 3.27 -6.20 -3.39
CA MET A 29 3.74 -7.48 -3.92
C MET A 29 2.59 -8.29 -4.54
N ALA A 30 1.41 -8.24 -3.94
CA ALA A 30 0.25 -8.96 -4.42
C ALA A 30 -1.02 -8.24 -3.98
N ILE A 31 -2.07 -8.36 -4.77
CA ILE A 31 -3.38 -7.78 -4.47
C ILE A 31 -4.42 -8.86 -4.68
N GLU A 32 -5.34 -8.99 -3.74
CA GLU A 32 -6.45 -9.93 -3.84
C GLU A 32 -7.73 -9.31 -3.26
N PRO A 33 -8.90 -9.85 -3.61
CA PRO A 33 -10.14 -9.37 -3.03
C PRO A 33 -10.12 -9.52 -1.51
N GLY A 34 -10.72 -8.54 -0.82
CA GLY A 34 -10.92 -8.64 0.62
C GLY A 34 -12.12 -9.51 0.99
N LEU A 35 -12.41 -9.56 2.28
CA LEU A 35 -13.55 -10.34 2.79
C LEU A 35 -14.89 -9.73 2.42
N ALA A 36 -14.95 -8.43 2.17
CA ALA A 36 -16.15 -7.72 1.76
C ALA A 36 -15.94 -7.15 0.35
N PRO A 37 -17.04 -6.89 -0.40
CA PRO A 37 -16.93 -6.34 -1.76
C PRO A 37 -16.25 -4.97 -1.82
N THR A 38 -16.26 -4.23 -0.71
CA THR A 38 -15.66 -2.88 -0.62
C THR A 38 -14.24 -2.89 -0.09
N THR A 39 -13.64 -4.05 0.11
CA THR A 39 -12.30 -4.18 0.67
C THR A 39 -11.37 -4.93 -0.26
N MET A 40 -10.07 -4.76 -0.03
CA MET A 40 -9.03 -5.48 -0.75
C MET A 40 -7.92 -5.84 0.22
N ARG A 41 -7.21 -6.91 -0.08
CA ARG A 41 -6.06 -7.35 0.70
C ARG A 41 -4.79 -7.17 -0.10
N VAL A 42 -3.84 -6.47 0.49
CA VAL A 42 -2.56 -6.17 -0.15
C VAL A 42 -1.44 -6.82 0.64
N THR A 43 -0.64 -7.64 -0.02
CA THR A 43 0.61 -8.13 0.53
C THR A 43 1.71 -7.17 0.09
N ALA A 44 2.45 -6.63 1.05
CA ALA A 44 3.47 -5.64 0.78
C ALA A 44 4.77 -5.95 1.51
N ALA A 45 5.86 -5.45 0.98
CA ALA A 45 7.17 -5.55 1.63
C ALA A 45 7.66 -4.16 2.01
N THR A 46 8.18 -4.01 3.22
CA THR A 46 8.84 -2.78 3.65
C THR A 46 10.08 -2.57 2.77
N VAL A 47 10.18 -1.40 2.15
CA VAL A 47 11.26 -1.14 1.19
C VAL A 47 12.63 -1.25 1.83
N THR A 48 12.78 -0.79 3.08
CA THR A 48 14.08 -0.78 3.76
C THR A 48 14.52 -2.14 4.29
N THR A 49 13.57 -3.00 4.67
CA THR A 49 13.90 -4.28 5.33
C THR A 49 13.51 -5.50 4.51
N GLY A 50 12.63 -5.34 3.53
CA GLY A 50 12.06 -6.45 2.77
C GLY A 50 11.04 -7.28 3.55
N LYS A 51 10.72 -6.90 4.78
CA LYS A 51 9.81 -7.63 5.62
C LYS A 51 8.39 -7.50 5.06
N GLN A 52 7.71 -8.64 4.89
CA GLN A 52 6.37 -8.66 4.32
C GLN A 52 5.31 -8.50 5.38
N ARG A 53 4.22 -7.87 4.99
CA ARG A 53 3.01 -7.76 5.81
C ARG A 53 1.79 -7.75 4.92
N THR A 54 0.65 -8.09 5.50
CA THR A 54 -0.64 -8.04 4.81
C THR A 54 -1.46 -6.90 5.39
N VAL A 55 -2.04 -6.10 4.52
CA VAL A 55 -2.85 -4.93 4.91
C VAL A 55 -4.20 -5.05 4.22
N ASP A 56 -5.27 -4.83 4.98
CA ASP A 56 -6.61 -4.75 4.41
C ASP A 56 -6.97 -3.27 4.25
N PHE A 57 -7.34 -2.88 3.04
CA PHE A 57 -7.81 -1.54 2.74
C PHE A 57 -9.26 -1.57 2.32
N PHE A 58 -9.99 -0.51 2.63
CA PHE A 58 -11.19 -0.21 1.86
C PHE A 58 -10.79 0.32 0.49
N LEU A 59 -11.54 -0.01 -0.55
CA LEU A 59 -11.22 0.44 -1.91
C LEU A 59 -11.13 1.95 -2.02
N ILE A 60 -11.88 2.68 -1.18
CA ILE A 60 -11.93 4.13 -1.18
C ILE A 60 -10.91 4.77 -0.21
N ASN A 61 -10.09 4.00 0.48
CA ASN A 61 -9.01 4.57 1.28
C ASN A 61 -8.05 5.29 0.34
N ARG A 62 -7.51 6.42 0.80
CA ARG A 62 -6.50 7.16 0.05
C ARG A 62 -5.12 6.81 0.58
N VAL A 63 -4.21 6.55 -0.33
CA VAL A 63 -2.81 6.23 0.01
C VAL A 63 -1.88 7.13 -0.77
N GLU A 64 -0.78 7.51 -0.13
CA GLU A 64 0.24 8.34 -0.76
C GLU A 64 1.21 7.44 -1.52
N VAL A 65 1.13 7.45 -2.85
CA VAL A 65 1.97 6.61 -3.70
C VAL A 65 3.16 7.44 -4.20
N ARG A 66 4.35 6.84 -4.14
CA ARG A 66 5.54 7.49 -4.68
C ARG A 66 5.47 7.55 -6.19
N ASP A 67 5.83 8.72 -6.73
CA ASP A 67 6.08 8.85 -8.15
C ASP A 67 7.46 8.28 -8.43
N GLU A 68 7.50 7.15 -9.13
CA GLU A 68 8.76 6.56 -9.55
C GLU A 68 9.17 7.19 -10.88
N PRO A 69 10.39 7.65 -11.00
CA PRO A 69 10.87 8.09 -12.31
C PRO A 69 10.86 6.91 -13.28
N ALA A 70 10.39 7.17 -14.46
CA ALA A 70 10.31 6.17 -15.51
C ALA A 70 11.71 5.65 -15.88
#